data_570ed2bddbd5e5f74122fc972d320c49
#
_entry.id   570ed2bddbd5e5f74122fc972d320c49
#
_cell.length_a   1.000
_cell.length_b   1.000
_cell.length_c   1.000
_cell.angle_alpha   90.00
_cell.angle_beta   90.00
_cell.angle_gamma   90.00
#
_symmetry.space_group_name_H-M   'P 1'
#
loop_
_entity.id
_entity.type
_entity.pdbx_description
1 polymer ?
#
loop_
_entity_poly.entity_id
_entity_poly.type
_entity_poly.pdbx_seq_one_letter_code
_entity_poly.pdbx_strand_id
1 'polypeptide(L)'
;MTIRNALQKDFDDILRIYARAREYMKHSGNPTQWGENFPPETLINDDIREKRNYVVEADGGIHGVFAFILGDDPTYARIEGAWKSDASYGTIHRIASDGEVKGIFAAAIAFCKTRSAHLRIDTHADNKTMRYAIEKAGFKKCGIIRVADGTPRIAYELIPEEAEFR
;
A
#
# COMPACT_ATOMS: atom_id res chain seq x y z
N MET A 1 -15.83 2.10 9.62
CA MET A 1 -15.25 1.74 8.30
C MET A 1 -15.33 0.25 8.10
N THR A 2 -15.70 -0.16 6.90
CA THR A 2 -15.77 -1.57 6.49
C THR A 2 -14.81 -1.82 5.35
N ILE A 3 -14.04 -2.90 5.42
CA ILE A 3 -13.11 -3.29 4.36
C ILE A 3 -13.56 -4.63 3.78
N ARG A 4 -13.68 -4.69 2.48
CA ARG A 4 -14.09 -5.90 1.74
C ARG A 4 -13.33 -6.01 0.43
N ASN A 5 -13.37 -7.20 -0.17
CA ASN A 5 -12.85 -7.36 -1.52
C ASN A 5 -13.56 -6.41 -2.49
N ALA A 6 -12.79 -5.81 -3.38
CA ALA A 6 -13.34 -5.04 -4.48
C ALA A 6 -14.05 -5.97 -5.46
N LEU A 7 -15.15 -5.48 -6.01
CA LEU A 7 -15.92 -6.14 -7.06
C LEU A 7 -15.86 -5.30 -8.34
N GLN A 8 -16.21 -5.89 -9.46
CA GLN A 8 -16.21 -5.15 -10.75
C GLN A 8 -17.10 -3.91 -10.72
N LYS A 9 -18.19 -3.94 -9.96
CA LYS A 9 -19.07 -2.77 -9.77
C LYS A 9 -18.38 -1.58 -9.09
N ASP A 10 -17.26 -1.81 -8.40
CA ASP A 10 -16.50 -0.77 -7.69
C ASP A 10 -15.46 -0.09 -8.59
N PHE A 11 -15.28 -0.56 -9.82
CA PHE A 11 -14.19 -0.15 -10.70
C PHE A 11 -14.14 1.37 -10.91
N ASP A 12 -15.30 1.99 -11.18
CA ASP A 12 -15.35 3.44 -11.42
C ASP A 12 -14.95 4.25 -10.17
N ASP A 13 -15.39 3.81 -8.99
CA ASP A 13 -14.97 4.44 -7.73
C ASP A 13 -13.47 4.27 -7.49
N ILE A 14 -12.92 3.10 -7.80
CA ILE A 14 -11.49 2.84 -7.68
C ILE A 14 -10.69 3.76 -8.59
N LEU A 15 -11.10 3.92 -9.86
CA LEU A 15 -10.47 4.84 -10.79
C LEU A 15 -10.52 6.28 -10.28
N ARG A 16 -11.64 6.70 -9.73
CA ARG A 16 -11.81 8.03 -9.14
C ARG A 16 -10.82 8.25 -7.99
N ILE A 17 -10.71 7.29 -7.09
CA ILE A 17 -9.80 7.37 -5.93
C ILE A 17 -8.35 7.47 -6.40
N TYR A 18 -7.94 6.65 -7.36
CA TYR A 18 -6.57 6.71 -7.88
C TYR A 18 -6.28 8.03 -8.61
N ALA A 19 -7.26 8.57 -9.34
CA ALA A 19 -7.10 9.89 -9.98
C ALA A 19 -6.91 10.99 -8.94
N ARG A 20 -7.69 10.99 -7.87
CA ARG A 20 -7.55 11.93 -6.74
C ARG A 20 -6.20 11.80 -6.05
N ALA A 21 -5.75 10.58 -5.84
CA ALA A 21 -4.46 10.31 -5.22
C ALA A 21 -3.30 10.83 -6.09
N ARG A 22 -3.34 10.66 -7.40
CA ARG A 22 -2.33 11.19 -8.32
C ARG A 22 -2.29 12.72 -8.29
N GLU A 23 -3.44 13.38 -8.28
CA GLU A 23 -3.51 14.84 -8.14
C GLU A 23 -2.87 15.32 -6.82
N TYR A 24 -3.19 14.63 -5.73
CA TYR A 24 -2.56 14.93 -4.43
C TYR A 24 -1.04 14.76 -4.49
N MET A 25 -0.55 13.68 -5.09
CA MET A 25 0.89 13.44 -5.24
C MET A 25 1.59 14.57 -5.99
N LYS A 26 1.00 15.04 -7.10
CA LYS A 26 1.55 16.16 -7.87
C LYS A 26 1.68 17.43 -7.04
N HIS A 27 0.63 17.78 -6.31
CA HIS A 27 0.57 19.01 -5.52
C HIS A 27 1.38 18.95 -4.22
N SER A 28 1.70 17.75 -3.73
CA SER A 28 2.43 17.57 -2.47
C SER A 28 3.93 17.26 -2.66
N GLY A 29 4.47 17.45 -3.87
CA GLY A 29 5.90 17.28 -4.14
C GLY A 29 6.31 15.85 -4.47
N ASN A 30 5.39 14.99 -4.89
CA ASN A 30 5.63 13.61 -5.27
C ASN A 30 5.07 13.29 -6.66
N PRO A 31 5.52 14.00 -7.73
CA PRO A 31 4.90 13.88 -9.05
C PRO A 31 5.30 12.62 -9.82
N THR A 32 6.38 11.94 -9.43
CA THR A 32 6.96 10.86 -10.23
C THR A 32 6.65 9.45 -9.74
N GLN A 33 6.16 9.27 -8.52
CA GLN A 33 5.90 7.92 -8.00
C GLN A 33 4.90 7.15 -8.87
N TRP A 34 3.74 7.75 -9.15
CA TRP A 34 2.71 7.17 -10.02
C TRP A 34 2.55 7.90 -11.34
N GLY A 35 3.08 9.12 -11.46
CA GLY A 35 2.96 9.94 -12.66
C GLY A 35 1.50 10.24 -12.99
N GLU A 36 1.14 10.06 -14.26
CA GLU A 36 -0.19 10.41 -14.77
C GLU A 36 -1.15 9.20 -14.83
N ASN A 37 -0.62 7.97 -14.91
CA ASN A 37 -1.41 6.82 -15.34
C ASN A 37 -1.31 5.58 -14.44
N PHE A 38 -0.43 5.56 -13.45
CA PHE A 38 -0.29 4.39 -12.59
C PHE A 38 -1.26 4.48 -11.40
N PRO A 39 -1.93 3.40 -10.96
CA PRO A 39 -1.88 2.07 -11.56
C PRO A 39 -2.77 1.97 -12.83
N PRO A 40 -2.32 1.20 -13.85
CA PRO A 40 -3.11 1.04 -15.06
C PRO A 40 -4.36 0.19 -14.82
N GLU A 41 -5.39 0.40 -15.64
CA GLU A 41 -6.67 -0.31 -15.52
C GLU A 41 -6.51 -1.82 -15.57
N THR A 42 -5.59 -2.33 -16.40
CA THR A 42 -5.29 -3.76 -16.49
C THR A 42 -4.83 -4.34 -15.17
N LEU A 43 -3.96 -3.62 -14.45
CA LEU A 43 -3.48 -4.05 -13.14
C LEU A 43 -4.61 -4.04 -12.10
N ILE A 44 -5.45 -3.02 -12.11
CA ILE A 44 -6.60 -2.92 -11.21
C ILE A 44 -7.57 -4.09 -11.46
N ASN A 45 -7.86 -4.39 -12.72
CA ASN A 45 -8.72 -5.52 -13.08
C ASN A 45 -8.13 -6.86 -12.66
N ASP A 46 -6.81 -7.04 -12.82
CA ASP A 46 -6.11 -8.23 -12.35
C ASP A 46 -6.20 -8.36 -10.82
N ASP A 47 -6.01 -7.27 -10.09
CA ASP A 47 -6.13 -7.26 -8.63
C ASP A 47 -7.54 -7.64 -8.17
N ILE A 48 -8.58 -7.16 -8.86
CA ILE A 48 -9.98 -7.52 -8.58
C ILE A 48 -10.22 -9.00 -8.86
N ARG A 49 -9.81 -9.48 -10.03
CA ARG A 49 -10.01 -10.88 -10.45
C ARG A 49 -9.31 -11.86 -9.51
N GLU A 50 -8.09 -11.54 -9.08
CA GLU A 50 -7.29 -12.36 -8.18
C GLU A 50 -7.69 -12.18 -6.71
N LYS A 51 -8.72 -11.40 -6.42
CA LYS A 51 -9.25 -11.16 -5.06
C LYS A 51 -8.20 -10.60 -4.09
N ARG A 52 -7.27 -9.82 -4.60
CA ARG A 52 -6.25 -9.14 -3.81
C ARG A 52 -6.47 -7.64 -3.70
N ASN A 53 -7.53 -7.11 -4.32
CA ASN A 53 -7.93 -5.71 -4.22
C ASN A 53 -9.03 -5.56 -3.16
N TYR A 54 -8.90 -4.52 -2.33
CA TYR A 54 -9.81 -4.23 -1.23
C TYR A 54 -10.25 -2.77 -1.30
N VAL A 55 -11.50 -2.53 -0.96
CA VAL A 55 -12.05 -1.17 -0.84
C VAL A 55 -12.41 -0.87 0.61
N VAL A 56 -12.28 0.39 0.98
CA VAL A 56 -12.64 0.89 2.30
C VAL A 56 -13.92 1.71 2.19
N GLU A 57 -14.97 1.21 2.80
CA GLU A 57 -16.28 1.87 2.84
C GLU A 57 -16.42 2.68 4.12
N ALA A 58 -16.91 3.91 3.97
CA ALA A 58 -17.23 4.80 5.08
C ALA A 58 -18.29 5.80 4.62
N ASP A 59 -19.16 6.23 5.52
CA ASP A 59 -20.16 7.27 5.25
C ASP A 59 -20.99 7.05 3.98
N GLY A 60 -21.31 5.77 3.71
CA GLY A 60 -22.15 5.39 2.57
C GLY A 60 -21.45 5.34 1.21
N GLY A 61 -20.13 5.47 1.17
CA GLY A 61 -19.35 5.44 -0.07
C GLY A 61 -18.00 4.75 0.07
N ILE A 62 -17.30 4.61 -1.04
CA ILE A 62 -15.95 4.06 -1.09
C ILE A 62 -14.96 5.22 -1.07
N HIS A 63 -14.03 5.22 -0.13
CA HIS A 63 -13.07 6.30 0.09
C HIS A 63 -11.62 5.84 0.10
N GLY A 64 -11.37 4.55 0.03
CA GLY A 64 -10.03 3.99 -0.02
C GLY A 64 -9.96 2.72 -0.83
N VAL A 65 -8.77 2.41 -1.33
CA VAL A 65 -8.46 1.21 -2.09
C VAL A 65 -7.02 0.79 -1.82
N PHE A 66 -6.78 -0.51 -1.78
CA PHE A 66 -5.41 -1.05 -1.71
C PHE A 66 -5.39 -2.47 -2.24
N ALA A 67 -4.20 -2.92 -2.63
CA ALA A 67 -3.92 -4.33 -2.90
C ALA A 67 -3.18 -4.91 -1.71
N PHE A 68 -3.52 -6.15 -1.34
CA PHE A 68 -2.85 -6.89 -0.30
C PHE A 68 -2.53 -8.29 -0.81
N ILE A 69 -1.25 -8.64 -0.78
CA ILE A 69 -0.72 -9.86 -1.40
C ILE A 69 0.08 -10.64 -0.36
N LEU A 70 -0.35 -11.87 -0.08
CA LEU A 70 0.40 -12.80 0.77
C LEU A 70 1.46 -13.51 -0.05
N GLY A 71 2.63 -13.75 0.55
CA GLY A 71 3.73 -14.44 -0.09
C GLY A 71 4.84 -13.52 -0.57
N ASP A 72 5.87 -14.12 -1.15
CA ASP A 72 7.06 -13.39 -1.56
C ASP A 72 6.79 -12.44 -2.71
N ASP A 73 7.27 -11.20 -2.56
CA ASP A 73 7.24 -10.20 -3.61
C ASP A 73 8.58 -10.19 -4.34
N PRO A 74 8.60 -10.39 -5.68
CA PRO A 74 9.87 -10.40 -6.44
C PRO A 74 10.68 -9.13 -6.29
N THR A 75 10.06 -7.96 -6.13
CA THR A 75 10.78 -6.69 -5.96
C THR A 75 11.49 -6.59 -4.61
N TYR A 76 11.12 -7.45 -3.66
CA TYR A 76 11.71 -7.47 -2.31
C TYR A 76 12.83 -8.51 -2.16
N ALA A 77 13.12 -9.27 -3.22
CA ALA A 77 14.19 -10.27 -3.21
C ALA A 77 15.57 -9.63 -3.07
N ARG A 78 15.73 -8.39 -3.54
CA ARG A 78 16.98 -7.61 -3.42
C ARG A 78 16.71 -6.32 -2.69
N ILE A 79 17.51 -6.04 -1.68
CA ILE A 79 17.40 -4.82 -0.88
C ILE A 79 18.79 -4.26 -0.59
N GLU A 80 18.94 -2.95 -0.77
CA GLU A 80 20.10 -2.22 -0.26
C GLU A 80 19.82 -1.89 1.21
N GLY A 81 20.35 -2.69 2.11
CA GLY A 81 19.99 -2.76 3.50
C GLY A 81 19.67 -4.19 3.89
N ALA A 82 18.79 -4.40 4.83
CA ALA A 82 18.42 -5.75 5.26
C ALA A 82 17.00 -5.79 5.82
N TRP A 83 16.25 -6.81 5.40
CA TRP A 83 15.02 -7.19 6.08
C TRP A 83 15.34 -7.73 7.46
N LYS A 84 14.47 -7.47 8.42
CA LYS A 84 14.68 -7.89 9.82
C LYS A 84 14.21 -9.30 10.10
N SER A 85 13.33 -9.84 9.26
CA SER A 85 12.75 -11.17 9.44
C SER A 85 12.61 -11.89 8.10
N ASP A 86 12.88 -13.20 8.13
CA ASP A 86 12.66 -14.10 7.00
C ASP A 86 11.29 -14.79 7.06
N ALA A 87 10.45 -14.45 8.04
CA ALA A 87 9.12 -15.01 8.18
C ALA A 87 8.24 -14.64 6.98
N SER A 88 7.23 -15.45 6.71
CA SER A 88 6.20 -15.15 5.70
C SER A 88 5.55 -13.81 5.99
N TYR A 89 5.27 -13.04 4.95
CA TYR A 89 4.74 -11.70 5.08
C TYR A 89 3.61 -11.41 4.09
N GLY A 90 2.85 -10.36 4.37
CA GLY A 90 1.94 -9.77 3.42
C GLY A 90 2.43 -8.40 2.99
N THR A 91 2.22 -8.06 1.73
CA THR A 91 2.63 -6.78 1.15
C THR A 91 1.42 -5.93 0.82
N ILE A 92 1.47 -4.66 1.23
CA ILE A 92 0.46 -3.67 0.90
C ILE A 92 0.97 -2.87 -0.30
N HIS A 93 0.19 -2.90 -1.38
CA HIS A 93 0.50 -2.19 -2.62
C HIS A 93 -0.61 -1.24 -3.01
N ARG A 94 -0.25 -0.18 -3.71
CA ARG A 94 -1.19 0.71 -4.40
C ARG A 94 -2.29 1.21 -3.48
N ILE A 95 -1.94 1.57 -2.24
CA ILE A 95 -2.90 2.14 -1.30
C ILE A 95 -3.17 3.60 -1.66
N ALA A 96 -4.44 3.96 -1.69
CA ALA A 96 -4.89 5.30 -2.00
C ALA A 96 -6.19 5.64 -1.26
N SER A 97 -6.38 6.92 -1.01
CA SER A 97 -7.64 7.46 -0.49
C SER A 97 -8.03 8.71 -1.30
N ASP A 98 -9.31 9.06 -1.25
CA ASP A 98 -9.80 10.30 -1.90
C ASP A 98 -9.62 11.54 -1.01
N GLY A 99 -9.12 11.36 0.20
CA GLY A 99 -8.89 12.46 1.14
C GLY A 99 -10.13 12.97 1.88
N GLU A 100 -11.31 12.40 1.62
CA GLU A 100 -12.55 12.87 2.21
C GLU A 100 -12.80 12.29 3.60
N VAL A 101 -12.26 11.12 3.91
CA VAL A 101 -12.42 10.45 5.20
C VAL A 101 -11.05 10.19 5.81
N LYS A 102 -10.89 10.56 7.07
CA LYS A 102 -9.65 10.32 7.81
C LYS A 102 -9.56 8.86 8.27
N GLY A 103 -8.33 8.38 8.46
CA GLY A 103 -8.09 7.06 9.06
C GLY A 103 -8.12 5.90 8.08
N ILE A 104 -8.14 6.14 6.78
CA ILE A 104 -8.14 5.09 5.75
C ILE A 104 -6.89 4.21 5.86
N PHE A 105 -5.70 4.80 5.95
CA PHE A 105 -4.46 4.04 6.06
C PHE A 105 -4.42 3.19 7.33
N ALA A 106 -4.77 3.76 8.47
CA ALA A 106 -4.79 3.03 9.74
C ALA A 106 -5.78 1.85 9.71
N ALA A 107 -6.94 2.03 9.10
CA ALA A 107 -7.93 0.98 8.93
C ALA A 107 -7.40 -0.15 8.04
N ALA A 108 -6.74 0.19 6.93
CA ALA A 108 -6.14 -0.79 6.02
C ALA A 108 -5.05 -1.61 6.73
N ILE A 109 -4.17 -0.96 7.51
CA ILE A 109 -3.13 -1.67 8.27
C ILE A 109 -3.74 -2.61 9.31
N ALA A 110 -4.74 -2.15 10.06
CA ALA A 110 -5.43 -2.98 11.03
C ALA A 110 -6.05 -4.23 10.38
N PHE A 111 -6.66 -4.06 9.21
CA PHE A 111 -7.21 -5.16 8.42
C PHE A 111 -6.12 -6.15 7.99
N CYS A 112 -5.02 -5.65 7.43
CA CYS A 112 -3.92 -6.49 6.96
C CYS A 112 -3.29 -7.29 8.09
N LYS A 113 -3.18 -6.72 9.29
CA LYS A 113 -2.68 -7.42 10.49
C LYS A 113 -3.53 -8.65 10.86
N THR A 114 -4.81 -8.66 10.53
CA THR A 114 -5.66 -9.83 10.78
C THR A 114 -5.34 -11.00 9.86
N ARG A 115 -4.60 -10.76 8.76
CA ARG A 115 -4.27 -11.77 7.76
C ARG A 115 -2.80 -12.18 7.78
N SER A 116 -1.93 -11.28 8.21
CA SER A 116 -0.51 -11.57 8.39
C SER A 116 0.03 -10.65 9.49
N ALA A 117 0.68 -11.25 10.47
CA ALA A 117 1.32 -10.49 11.54
C ALA A 117 2.57 -9.73 11.05
N HIS A 118 3.21 -10.23 9.98
CA HIS A 118 4.40 -9.63 9.38
C HIS A 118 4.01 -8.95 8.07
N LEU A 119 4.22 -7.64 7.99
CA LEU A 119 3.82 -6.81 6.85
C LEU A 119 5.04 -6.08 6.27
N ARG A 120 5.03 -5.90 4.95
CA ARG A 120 5.98 -5.07 4.22
C ARG A 120 5.26 -4.05 3.36
N ILE A 121 5.89 -2.90 3.18
CA ILE A 121 5.38 -1.81 2.35
C ILE A 121 6.56 -1.00 1.84
N ASP A 122 6.40 -0.35 0.70
CA ASP A 122 7.39 0.59 0.18
C ASP A 122 6.72 1.87 -0.31
N THR A 123 7.49 2.94 -0.40
CA THR A 123 7.03 4.20 -0.96
C THR A 123 8.19 5.01 -1.52
N HIS A 124 7.88 5.97 -2.40
CA HIS A 124 8.86 6.90 -2.96
C HIS A 124 9.40 7.84 -1.88
N ALA A 125 10.67 8.20 -1.98
CA ALA A 125 11.32 9.13 -1.03
C ALA A 125 10.60 10.47 -0.93
N ASP A 126 9.99 10.95 -2.01
CA ASP A 126 9.27 12.21 -2.07
C ASP A 126 7.85 12.14 -1.49
N ASN A 127 7.36 10.94 -1.21
CA ASN A 127 6.03 10.76 -0.61
C ASN A 127 6.09 10.94 0.91
N LYS A 128 6.22 12.17 1.34
CA LYS A 128 6.36 12.52 2.76
C LYS A 128 5.14 12.12 3.58
N THR A 129 3.95 12.28 3.01
CA THR A 129 2.68 11.91 3.64
C THR A 129 2.65 10.42 3.96
N MET A 130 2.99 9.58 2.99
CA MET A 130 2.99 8.13 3.16
C MET A 130 4.11 7.68 4.10
N ARG A 131 5.31 8.25 3.98
CA ARG A 131 6.43 7.96 4.89
C ARG A 131 6.05 8.21 6.34
N TYR A 132 5.42 9.37 6.61
CA TYR A 132 4.94 9.69 7.94
C TYR A 132 3.91 8.68 8.44
N ALA A 133 2.91 8.34 7.62
CA ALA A 133 1.86 7.39 7.97
C ALA A 133 2.41 5.99 8.26
N ILE A 134 3.34 5.53 7.44
CA ILE A 134 4.01 4.22 7.59
C ILE A 134 4.78 4.17 8.92
N GLU A 135 5.60 5.18 9.19
CA GLU A 135 6.40 5.24 10.41
C GLU A 135 5.52 5.37 11.65
N LYS A 136 4.46 6.17 11.58
CA LYS A 136 3.49 6.32 12.67
C LYS A 136 2.77 5.01 12.98
N ALA A 137 2.54 4.16 11.97
CA ALA A 137 1.92 2.85 12.15
C ALA A 137 2.87 1.82 12.79
N GLY A 138 4.14 2.16 13.00
CA GLY A 138 5.12 1.29 13.66
C GLY A 138 6.05 0.53 12.73
N PHE A 139 5.94 0.74 11.42
CA PHE A 139 6.89 0.15 10.47
C PHE A 139 8.30 0.72 10.66
N LYS A 140 9.30 -0.12 10.45
CA LYS A 140 10.72 0.25 10.51
C LYS A 140 11.31 0.27 9.11
N LYS A 141 12.10 1.30 8.81
CA LYS A 141 12.86 1.38 7.56
C LYS A 141 13.89 0.27 7.52
N CYS A 142 13.93 -0.47 6.41
CA CYS A 142 14.85 -1.58 6.19
C CYS A 142 15.90 -1.28 5.13
N GLY A 143 15.60 -0.43 4.15
CA GLY A 143 16.53 -0.08 3.09
C GLY A 143 15.82 0.40 1.83
N ILE A 144 16.50 0.20 0.71
CA ILE A 144 16.03 0.62 -0.61
C ILE A 144 15.81 -0.60 -1.49
N ILE A 145 14.63 -0.69 -2.11
CA ILE A 145 14.34 -1.66 -3.16
C ILE A 145 14.17 -0.92 -4.48
N ARG A 146 14.16 -1.66 -5.58
CA ARG A 146 13.91 -1.10 -6.91
C ARG A 146 12.67 -1.76 -7.50
N VAL A 147 11.74 -0.92 -7.97
CA VAL A 147 10.56 -1.39 -8.67
C VAL A 147 10.87 -1.74 -10.13
N ALA A 148 9.88 -2.25 -10.88
CA ALA A 148 10.09 -2.83 -12.20
C ALA A 148 10.82 -1.91 -13.20
N ASP A 149 10.61 -0.60 -13.12
CA ASP A 149 11.29 0.38 -13.99
C ASP A 149 12.70 0.76 -13.52
N GLY A 150 13.20 0.14 -12.44
CA GLY A 150 14.50 0.40 -11.86
C GLY A 150 14.56 1.57 -10.89
N THR A 151 13.49 2.31 -10.69
CA THR A 151 13.48 3.43 -9.76
C THR A 151 13.44 2.97 -8.30
N PRO A 152 14.09 3.73 -7.38
CA PRO A 152 14.19 3.32 -5.99
C PRO A 152 12.91 3.60 -5.20
N ARG A 153 12.70 2.78 -4.16
CA ARG A 153 11.67 2.98 -3.13
C ARG A 153 12.26 2.70 -1.77
N ILE A 154 11.78 3.40 -0.76
CA ILE A 154 12.13 3.10 0.63
C ILE A 154 11.24 1.95 1.09
N ALA A 155 11.86 0.89 1.60
CA ALA A 155 11.19 -0.32 2.05
C ALA A 155 11.10 -0.35 3.57
N TYR A 156 9.95 -0.77 4.06
CA TYR A 156 9.60 -0.81 5.48
C TYR A 156 9.01 -2.16 5.84
N GLU A 157 9.13 -2.50 7.13
CA GLU A 157 8.66 -3.76 7.67
C GLU A 157 7.97 -3.54 9.02
N LEU A 158 6.85 -4.20 9.21
CA LEU A 158 6.17 -4.26 10.51
C LEU A 158 6.25 -5.70 11.03
N ILE A 159 6.94 -5.86 12.15
CA ILE A 159 7.17 -7.14 12.80
C ILE A 159 6.34 -7.18 14.08
N PRO A 160 5.71 -8.32 14.43
CA PRO A 160 5.02 -8.45 15.71
C PRO A 160 5.97 -8.18 16.89
N GLU A 161 5.50 -7.48 17.90
CA GLU A 161 6.31 -7.15 19.10
C GLU A 161 6.92 -8.39 19.76
N GLU A 162 6.22 -9.51 19.76
CA GLU A 162 6.68 -10.77 20.32
C GLU A 162 7.92 -11.35 19.62
N ALA A 163 8.16 -10.97 18.36
CA ALA A 163 9.31 -11.42 17.58
C ALA A 163 10.58 -10.61 17.88
N GLU A 164 10.45 -9.40 18.44
CA GLU A 164 11.60 -8.55 18.81
C GLU A 164 12.32 -9.05 20.06
N PHE A 165 11.66 -9.87 20.87
CA PHE A 165 12.20 -10.41 22.14
C PHE A 165 12.75 -11.84 22.02
N ARG A 166 12.76 -12.42 20.84
CA ARG A 166 13.30 -13.74 20.54
C ARG A 166 14.61 -13.64 19.77
#